data_6efe27af43942845154c0b317434f2ca
#
_entry.id   6efe27af43942845154c0b317434f2ca
#
_cell.length_a   1.000
_cell.length_b   1.000
_cell.length_c   1.000
_cell.angle_alpha   90.00
_cell.angle_beta   90.00
_cell.angle_gamma   90.00
#
_symmetry.space_group_name_H-M   'P 1'
#
loop_
_entity.id
_entity.type
_entity.pdbx_description
1 polymer ?
#
loop_
_entity_poly.entity_id
_entity_poly.type
_entity_poly.pdbx_seq_one_letter_code
_entity_poly.pdbx_strand_id
1 'polypeptide(L)'
;ISVLLPLAVLICFIAMKTMGVDANIVALSGIAIAIGTMVDMGIIVCENILKHLDEADPAENRSHVIFRATHEVAGAVLTAVSTTVVSFLPVFTMIAAEGKLFHPLAFTKTFAIVASVIVALTIIPPAAHILMGGRIKSDALRRYLMIALTVAGVLLTFFVSWWAGAIITGLGVYKL
;
A
#
# COMPACT_ATOMS: atom_id res chain seq x y z
N ILE A 1 2.93 4.74 -2.88
CA ILE A 1 2.90 3.86 -1.70
C ILE A 1 1.76 4.26 -0.76
N SER A 2 1.61 5.53 -0.39
CA SER A 2 0.59 5.99 0.59
C SER A 2 -0.86 5.61 0.24
N VAL A 3 -1.19 5.43 -1.05
CA VAL A 3 -2.52 5.02 -1.51
C VAL A 3 -2.74 3.51 -1.37
N LEU A 4 -1.66 2.72 -1.37
CA LEU A 4 -1.74 1.26 -1.32
C LEU A 4 -2.27 0.77 0.03
N LEU A 5 -1.87 1.43 1.12
CA LEU A 5 -2.28 1.03 2.46
C LEU A 5 -3.80 1.14 2.68
N PRO A 6 -4.47 2.28 2.39
CA PRO A 6 -5.93 2.35 2.48
C PRO A 6 -6.63 1.33 1.59
N LEU A 7 -6.11 1.07 0.40
CA LEU A 7 -6.70 0.12 -0.54
C LEU A 7 -6.58 -1.32 -0.02
N ALA A 8 -5.42 -1.72 0.49
CA ALA A 8 -5.22 -3.04 1.08
C ALA A 8 -6.11 -3.24 2.33
N VAL A 9 -6.27 -2.21 3.15
CA VAL A 9 -7.17 -2.23 4.31
C VAL A 9 -8.63 -2.38 3.87
N LEU A 10 -9.06 -1.68 2.81
CA LEU A 10 -10.41 -1.84 2.26
C LEU A 10 -10.66 -3.26 1.75
N ILE A 11 -9.70 -3.85 1.04
CA ILE A 11 -9.80 -5.25 0.59
C ILE A 11 -9.86 -6.20 1.79
N CYS A 12 -9.09 -5.93 2.85
CA CYS A 12 -9.15 -6.69 4.09
C CYS A 12 -10.55 -6.64 4.72
N PHE A 13 -11.19 -5.46 4.80
CA PHE A 13 -12.56 -5.33 5.30
C PHE A 13 -13.59 -6.05 4.43
N ILE A 14 -13.41 -6.04 3.11
CA ILE A 14 -14.26 -6.81 2.20
C ILE A 14 -14.10 -8.30 2.49
N ALA A 15 -12.88 -8.80 2.64
CA ALA A 15 -12.61 -10.20 2.97
C ALA A 15 -13.21 -10.59 4.33
N MET A 16 -13.07 -9.75 5.35
CA MET A 16 -13.71 -9.96 6.66
C MET A 16 -15.23 -10.09 6.52
N LYS A 17 -15.87 -9.19 5.79
CA LYS A 17 -17.31 -9.22 5.57
C LYS A 17 -17.76 -10.48 4.85
N THR A 18 -17.04 -10.91 3.81
CA THR A 18 -17.39 -12.13 3.04
C THR A 18 -17.18 -13.42 3.83
N MET A 19 -16.22 -13.42 4.74
CA MET A 19 -15.91 -14.59 5.59
C MET A 19 -16.65 -14.58 6.93
N GLY A 20 -17.49 -13.56 7.19
CA GLY A 20 -18.27 -13.46 8.42
C GLY A 20 -17.42 -13.17 9.68
N VAL A 21 -16.27 -12.51 9.50
CA VAL A 21 -15.40 -12.10 10.62
C VAL A 21 -15.84 -10.73 11.13
N ASP A 22 -16.31 -10.66 12.37
CA ASP A 22 -16.75 -9.43 13.00
C ASP A 22 -15.57 -8.45 13.20
N ALA A 23 -15.81 -7.17 12.90
CA ALA A 23 -14.86 -6.09 13.11
C ALA A 23 -14.82 -5.66 14.59
N ASN A 24 -14.41 -6.56 15.47
CA ASN A 24 -14.21 -6.28 16.87
C ASN A 24 -12.80 -5.72 17.16
N ILE A 25 -12.54 -5.29 18.41
CA ILE A 25 -11.24 -4.71 18.81
C ILE A 25 -10.08 -5.65 18.52
N VAL A 26 -10.26 -6.96 18.71
CA VAL A 26 -9.22 -7.97 18.47
C VAL A 26 -8.94 -8.11 16.98
N ALA A 27 -9.98 -8.17 16.15
CA ALA A 27 -9.84 -8.18 14.70
C ALA A 27 -9.14 -6.92 14.16
N LEU A 28 -9.52 -5.74 14.66
CA LEU A 28 -8.88 -4.47 14.27
C LEU A 28 -7.42 -4.39 14.72
N SER A 29 -7.07 -4.97 15.87
CA SER A 29 -5.68 -5.08 16.31
C SER A 29 -4.84 -5.94 15.35
N GLY A 30 -5.43 -6.97 14.74
CA GLY A 30 -4.79 -7.78 13.70
C GLY A 30 -4.41 -6.94 12.48
N ILE A 31 -5.29 -6.05 12.02
CA ILE A 31 -4.99 -5.10 10.94
C ILE A 31 -3.89 -4.14 11.38
N ALA A 32 -3.97 -3.57 12.57
CA ALA A 32 -2.97 -2.64 13.09
C ALA A 32 -1.55 -3.25 13.12
N ILE A 33 -1.44 -4.52 13.55
CA ILE A 33 -0.16 -5.26 13.55
C ILE A 33 0.31 -5.55 12.10
N ALA A 34 -0.62 -5.76 11.17
CA ALA A 34 -0.28 -6.04 9.78
C ALA A 34 0.19 -4.80 8.99
N ILE A 35 -0.13 -3.57 9.43
CA ILE A 35 0.17 -2.33 8.70
C ILE A 35 1.67 -2.24 8.33
N GLY A 36 2.56 -2.56 9.25
CA GLY A 36 4.01 -2.55 8.98
C GLY A 36 4.37 -3.46 7.80
N THR A 37 3.98 -4.73 7.88
CA THR A 37 4.20 -5.71 6.80
C THR A 37 3.51 -5.32 5.49
N MET A 38 2.34 -4.71 5.54
CA MET A 38 1.63 -4.23 4.34
C MET A 38 2.41 -3.14 3.61
N VAL A 39 2.97 -2.19 4.36
CA VAL A 39 3.79 -1.10 3.81
C VAL A 39 5.09 -1.66 3.21
N ASP A 40 5.75 -2.57 3.91
CA ASP A 40 7.01 -3.18 3.47
C ASP A 40 6.87 -3.90 2.12
N MET A 41 5.75 -4.61 1.89
CA MET A 41 5.49 -5.25 0.60
C MET A 41 5.43 -4.23 -0.54
N GLY A 42 4.79 -3.09 -0.30
CA GLY A 42 4.75 -1.99 -1.27
C GLY A 42 6.12 -1.36 -1.52
N ILE A 43 6.91 -1.19 -0.47
CA ILE A 43 8.26 -0.61 -0.55
C ILE A 43 9.18 -1.52 -1.36
N ILE A 44 9.23 -2.82 -1.07
CA ILE A 44 10.10 -3.79 -1.75
C ILE A 44 9.84 -3.78 -3.27
N VAL A 45 8.57 -3.86 -3.68
CA VAL A 45 8.23 -3.87 -5.11
C VAL A 45 8.58 -2.53 -5.77
N CYS A 46 8.25 -1.42 -5.11
CA CYS A 46 8.50 -0.08 -5.64
C CYS A 46 10.00 0.22 -5.77
N GLU A 47 10.79 -0.12 -4.74
CA GLU A 47 12.24 0.10 -4.71
C GLU A 47 12.93 -0.72 -5.80
N ASN A 48 12.55 -1.98 -5.98
CA ASN A 48 13.15 -2.81 -7.04
C ASN A 48 12.81 -2.29 -8.44
N ILE A 49 11.56 -1.80 -8.65
CA ILE A 49 11.19 -1.16 -9.92
C ILE A 49 12.02 0.10 -10.16
N LEU A 50 12.19 0.95 -9.15
CA LEU A 50 13.00 2.16 -9.25
C LEU A 50 14.44 1.85 -9.62
N LYS A 51 15.06 0.90 -8.91
CA LYS A 51 16.43 0.47 -9.17
C LYS A 51 16.63 0.00 -10.60
N HIS A 52 15.74 -0.88 -11.09
CA HIS A 52 15.83 -1.34 -12.47
C HIS A 52 15.60 -0.25 -13.51
N LEU A 53 14.74 0.73 -13.22
CA LEU A 53 14.52 1.87 -14.11
C LEU A 53 15.71 2.84 -14.15
N ASP A 54 16.44 2.96 -13.04
CA ASP A 54 17.66 3.79 -12.97
C ASP A 54 18.84 3.12 -13.67
N GLU A 55 18.91 1.79 -13.65
CA GLU A 55 19.97 0.99 -14.30
C GLU A 55 19.66 0.67 -15.77
N ALA A 56 18.43 0.87 -16.26
CA ALA A 56 18.00 0.53 -17.59
C ALA A 56 18.58 1.48 -18.66
N ASP A 57 18.88 0.93 -19.84
CA ASP A 57 19.25 1.72 -20.99
C ASP A 57 18.09 2.66 -21.40
N PRO A 58 18.37 3.94 -21.72
CA PRO A 58 17.35 4.88 -22.22
C PRO A 58 16.55 4.40 -23.44
N ALA A 59 17.08 3.48 -24.21
CA ALA A 59 16.45 2.86 -25.37
C ALA A 59 15.55 1.65 -25.00
N GLU A 60 15.68 1.09 -23.77
CA GLU A 60 14.90 -0.06 -23.35
C GLU A 60 13.44 0.31 -23.06
N ASN A 61 12.52 -0.59 -23.42
CA ASN A 61 11.09 -0.37 -23.16
C ASN A 61 10.80 -0.45 -21.66
N ARG A 62 10.39 0.67 -21.08
CA ARG A 62 10.13 0.81 -19.63
C ARG A 62 9.11 -0.19 -19.10
N SER A 63 8.10 -0.56 -19.88
CA SER A 63 7.14 -1.58 -19.47
C SER A 63 7.81 -2.94 -19.24
N HIS A 64 8.78 -3.27 -20.07
CA HIS A 64 9.53 -4.52 -19.95
C HIS A 64 10.44 -4.53 -18.72
N VAL A 65 11.08 -3.38 -18.46
CA VAL A 65 11.90 -3.18 -17.25
C VAL A 65 11.08 -3.33 -15.99
N ILE A 66 9.91 -2.67 -15.93
CA ILE A 66 9.00 -2.73 -14.77
C ILE A 66 8.51 -4.17 -14.54
N PHE A 67 8.13 -4.87 -15.63
CA PHE A 67 7.68 -6.26 -15.54
C PHE A 67 8.80 -7.18 -15.00
N ARG A 68 10.01 -7.05 -15.53
CA ARG A 68 11.18 -7.82 -15.09
C ARG A 68 11.49 -7.57 -13.61
N ALA A 69 11.53 -6.30 -13.20
CA ALA A 69 11.76 -5.91 -11.82
C ALA A 69 10.70 -6.47 -10.86
N THR A 70 9.42 -6.40 -11.24
CA THR A 70 8.32 -6.93 -10.43
C THR A 70 8.41 -8.45 -10.32
N HIS A 71 8.67 -9.14 -11.43
CA HIS A 71 8.76 -10.59 -11.46
C HIS A 71 9.92 -11.13 -10.60
N GLU A 72 11.03 -10.42 -10.56
CA GLU A 72 12.20 -10.79 -9.76
C GLU A 72 11.87 -10.89 -8.27
N VAL A 73 11.15 -9.91 -7.72
CA VAL A 73 10.82 -9.88 -6.29
C VAL A 73 9.53 -10.62 -5.94
N ALA A 74 8.67 -10.90 -6.93
CA ALA A 74 7.38 -11.54 -6.69
C ALA A 74 7.52 -12.91 -5.97
N GLY A 75 8.48 -13.73 -6.38
CA GLY A 75 8.76 -15.03 -5.76
C GLY A 75 9.18 -14.90 -4.30
N ALA A 76 10.06 -13.96 -3.99
CA ALA A 76 10.52 -13.71 -2.63
C ALA A 76 9.38 -13.19 -1.74
N VAL A 77 8.59 -12.24 -2.26
CA VAL A 77 7.42 -11.68 -1.56
C VAL A 77 6.39 -12.77 -1.26
N LEU A 78 6.04 -13.59 -2.26
CA LEU A 78 5.10 -14.69 -2.08
C LEU A 78 5.59 -15.71 -1.06
N THR A 79 6.88 -16.06 -1.08
CA THR A 79 7.47 -16.99 -0.10
C THR A 79 7.42 -16.41 1.31
N ALA A 80 7.80 -15.16 1.50
CA ALA A 80 7.76 -14.49 2.80
C ALA A 80 6.34 -14.44 3.38
N VAL A 81 5.36 -14.09 2.54
CA VAL A 81 3.96 -14.06 2.95
C VAL A 81 3.42 -15.46 3.25
N SER A 82 3.71 -16.45 2.42
CA SER A 82 3.31 -17.83 2.65
C SER A 82 3.86 -18.36 3.98
N THR A 83 5.12 -18.08 4.29
CA THR A 83 5.75 -18.43 5.57
C THR A 83 5.03 -17.77 6.74
N THR A 84 4.70 -16.50 6.61
CA THR A 84 3.96 -15.76 7.63
C THR A 84 2.57 -16.35 7.84
N VAL A 85 1.82 -16.64 6.77
CA VAL A 85 0.48 -17.26 6.85
C VAL A 85 0.55 -18.64 7.50
N VAL A 86 1.50 -19.47 7.09
CA VAL A 86 1.71 -20.82 7.67
C VAL A 86 2.04 -20.75 9.16
N SER A 87 2.76 -19.73 9.62
CA SER A 87 3.07 -19.55 11.05
C SER A 87 1.83 -19.28 11.92
N PHE A 88 0.70 -18.86 11.31
CA PHE A 88 -0.57 -18.70 12.01
C PHE A 88 -1.44 -19.98 12.04
N LEU A 89 -1.09 -21.03 11.30
CA LEU A 89 -1.86 -22.29 11.33
C LEU A 89 -2.10 -22.85 12.74
N PRO A 90 -1.12 -22.83 13.67
CA PRO A 90 -1.36 -23.28 15.04
C PRO A 90 -2.45 -22.48 15.77
N VAL A 91 -2.60 -21.19 15.46
CA VAL A 91 -3.63 -20.33 16.07
C VAL A 91 -5.04 -20.82 15.69
N PHE A 92 -5.22 -21.30 14.46
CA PHE A 92 -6.51 -21.81 13.98
C PHE A 92 -6.89 -23.15 14.62
N THR A 93 -5.96 -23.84 15.26
CA THR A 93 -6.23 -25.10 15.99
C THR A 93 -6.55 -24.88 17.47
N MET A 94 -6.43 -23.63 17.96
CA MET A 94 -6.77 -23.29 19.35
C MET A 94 -8.28 -23.45 19.60
N ILE A 95 -8.63 -24.06 20.74
CA ILE A 95 -10.01 -24.30 21.16
C ILE A 95 -10.33 -23.50 22.42
N ALA A 96 -11.63 -23.46 22.76
CA ALA A 96 -12.14 -22.76 23.96
C ALA A 96 -11.97 -21.23 23.92
N ALA A 97 -11.69 -20.61 25.06
CA ALA A 97 -11.64 -19.14 25.22
C ALA A 97 -10.50 -18.50 24.40
N GLU A 98 -9.36 -19.16 24.33
CA GLU A 98 -8.18 -18.68 23.58
C GLU A 98 -8.47 -18.64 22.06
N GLY A 99 -9.09 -19.68 21.53
CA GLY A 99 -9.49 -19.69 20.10
C GLY A 99 -10.44 -18.56 19.77
N LYS A 100 -11.43 -18.28 20.60
CA LYS A 100 -12.38 -17.18 20.39
C LYS A 100 -11.71 -15.80 20.34
N LEU A 101 -10.61 -15.62 21.06
CA LEU A 101 -9.85 -14.37 21.08
C LEU A 101 -8.89 -14.28 19.90
N PHE A 102 -8.14 -15.34 19.61
CA PHE A 102 -7.05 -15.26 18.63
C PHE A 102 -7.48 -15.56 17.19
N HIS A 103 -8.56 -16.30 16.94
CA HIS A 103 -9.05 -16.54 15.58
C HIS A 103 -9.35 -15.25 14.80
N PRO A 104 -10.13 -14.27 15.33
CA PRO A 104 -10.38 -13.03 14.61
C PRO A 104 -9.10 -12.28 14.26
N LEU A 105 -8.12 -12.25 15.17
CA LEU A 105 -6.81 -11.61 14.96
C LEU A 105 -6.02 -12.31 13.86
N ALA A 106 -5.96 -13.65 13.88
CA ALA A 106 -5.23 -14.43 12.88
C ALA A 106 -5.86 -14.30 11.49
N PHE A 107 -7.20 -14.33 11.40
CA PHE A 107 -7.91 -14.12 10.14
C PHE A 107 -7.64 -12.73 9.57
N THR A 108 -7.82 -11.68 10.36
CA THR A 108 -7.65 -10.30 9.88
C THR A 108 -6.22 -10.00 9.49
N LYS A 109 -5.24 -10.45 10.27
CA LYS A 109 -3.83 -10.30 9.90
C LYS A 109 -3.50 -11.05 8.61
N THR A 110 -3.99 -12.27 8.43
CA THR A 110 -3.81 -13.04 7.20
C THR A 110 -4.44 -12.33 6.01
N PHE A 111 -5.70 -11.86 6.12
CA PHE A 111 -6.36 -11.13 5.04
C PHE A 111 -5.65 -9.85 4.69
N ALA A 112 -5.17 -9.09 5.68
CA ALA A 112 -4.44 -7.86 5.47
C ALA A 112 -3.14 -8.10 4.68
N ILE A 113 -2.36 -9.11 5.06
CA ILE A 113 -1.10 -9.44 4.39
C ILE A 113 -1.37 -9.95 2.96
N VAL A 114 -2.34 -10.84 2.76
CA VAL A 114 -2.70 -11.32 1.42
C VAL A 114 -3.21 -10.17 0.54
N ALA A 115 -4.06 -9.30 1.08
CA ALA A 115 -4.54 -8.12 0.36
C ALA A 115 -3.38 -7.20 -0.05
N SER A 116 -2.40 -6.98 0.83
CA SER A 116 -1.24 -6.13 0.52
C SER A 116 -0.41 -6.68 -0.64
N VAL A 117 -0.20 -7.99 -0.69
CA VAL A 117 0.53 -8.63 -1.81
C VAL A 117 -0.24 -8.48 -3.12
N ILE A 118 -1.56 -8.73 -3.10
CA ILE A 118 -2.39 -8.55 -4.29
C ILE A 118 -2.27 -7.11 -4.79
N VAL A 119 -2.41 -6.12 -3.90
CA VAL A 119 -2.29 -4.70 -4.24
C VAL A 119 -0.87 -4.37 -4.73
N ALA A 120 0.17 -4.84 -4.05
CA ALA A 120 1.55 -4.57 -4.41
C ALA A 120 1.90 -5.12 -5.80
N LEU A 121 1.54 -6.35 -6.10
CA LEU A 121 1.89 -6.98 -7.38
C LEU A 121 0.97 -6.58 -8.54
N THR A 122 -0.27 -6.14 -8.28
CA THR A 122 -1.22 -5.76 -9.34
C THR A 122 -1.31 -4.26 -9.60
N ILE A 123 -1.15 -3.43 -8.59
CA ILE A 123 -1.36 -1.98 -8.69
C ILE A 123 -0.05 -1.20 -8.79
N ILE A 124 1.02 -1.63 -8.10
CA ILE A 124 2.29 -0.89 -8.17
C ILE A 124 2.88 -0.89 -9.59
N PRO A 125 2.97 -2.01 -10.34
CA PRO A 125 3.57 -1.99 -11.67
C PRO A 125 2.85 -1.06 -12.66
N PRO A 126 1.50 -1.10 -12.81
CA PRO A 126 0.82 -0.13 -13.65
C PRO A 126 0.96 1.32 -13.16
N ALA A 127 0.91 1.54 -11.85
CA ALA A 127 1.10 2.86 -11.27
C ALA A 127 2.51 3.40 -11.54
N ALA A 128 3.53 2.56 -11.40
CA ALA A 128 4.91 2.91 -11.76
C ALA A 128 5.04 3.24 -13.24
N HIS A 129 4.38 2.46 -14.12
CA HIS A 129 4.37 2.75 -15.55
C HIS A 129 3.73 4.11 -15.87
N ILE A 130 2.60 4.44 -15.22
CA ILE A 130 1.92 5.73 -15.43
C ILE A 130 2.74 6.90 -14.86
N LEU A 131 3.29 6.74 -13.66
CA LEU A 131 4.01 7.81 -12.97
C LEU A 131 5.42 8.04 -13.52
N MET A 132 6.08 6.97 -13.98
CA MET A 132 7.48 7.00 -14.43
C MET A 132 7.63 6.79 -15.93
N GLY A 133 6.67 6.14 -16.59
CA GLY A 133 6.65 5.91 -18.04
C GLY A 133 6.31 7.14 -18.85
N GLY A 134 5.53 8.05 -18.29
CA GLY A 134 5.34 9.38 -18.82
C GLY A 134 6.33 10.33 -18.14
N ARG A 135 7.32 10.86 -18.84
CA ARG A 135 7.69 12.24 -18.54
C ARG A 135 6.35 12.99 -18.58
N ILE A 136 5.88 13.43 -17.42
CA ILE A 136 4.85 14.47 -17.39
C ILE A 136 5.53 15.70 -17.98
N LYS A 137 5.56 15.74 -19.31
CA LYS A 137 6.14 16.82 -20.12
C LYS A 137 5.24 18.05 -20.10
N SER A 138 4.14 17.97 -19.35
CA SER A 138 3.24 19.08 -19.16
C SER A 138 3.56 19.72 -17.81
N ASP A 139 4.47 20.69 -17.85
CA ASP A 139 4.67 21.65 -16.74
C ASP A 139 3.33 22.26 -16.28
N ALA A 140 2.36 22.34 -17.18
CA ALA A 140 1.00 22.73 -16.90
C ALA A 140 0.29 21.77 -15.92
N LEU A 141 0.32 20.45 -16.16
CA LEU A 141 -0.35 19.49 -15.27
C LEU A 141 0.29 19.48 -13.87
N ARG A 142 1.61 19.56 -13.80
CA ARG A 142 2.33 19.70 -12.52
C ARG A 142 1.93 20.97 -11.80
N ARG A 143 1.82 22.09 -12.51
CA ARG A 143 1.40 23.39 -11.96
C ARG A 143 -0.05 23.32 -11.48
N TYR A 144 -0.98 22.73 -12.25
CA TYR A 144 -2.37 22.53 -11.84
C TYR A 144 -2.51 21.63 -10.60
N LEU A 145 -1.75 20.55 -10.51
CA LEU A 145 -1.72 19.68 -9.33
C LEU A 145 -1.20 20.42 -8.09
N MET A 146 -0.16 21.22 -8.24
CA MET A 146 0.38 22.03 -7.14
C MET A 146 -0.60 23.13 -6.70
N ILE A 147 -1.25 23.80 -7.65
CA ILE A 147 -2.29 24.79 -7.34
C ILE A 147 -3.48 24.11 -6.65
N ALA A 148 -3.93 22.95 -7.12
CA ALA A 148 -5.01 22.19 -6.48
C ALA A 148 -4.63 21.77 -5.05
N LEU A 149 -3.39 21.36 -4.82
CA LEU A 149 -2.89 20.98 -3.49
C LEU A 149 -2.83 22.19 -2.54
N THR A 150 -2.36 23.35 -3.04
CA THR A 150 -2.33 24.60 -2.24
C THR A 150 -3.73 25.10 -1.92
N VAL A 151 -4.65 25.06 -2.88
CA VAL A 151 -6.06 25.44 -2.65
C VAL A 151 -6.74 24.49 -1.67
N ALA A 152 -6.51 23.18 -1.79
CA ALA A 152 -7.01 22.19 -0.83
C ALA A 152 -6.42 22.41 0.57
N GLY A 153 -5.12 22.73 0.68
CA GLY A 153 -4.48 23.09 1.94
C GLY A 153 -5.10 24.32 2.59
N VAL A 154 -5.34 25.38 1.82
CA VAL A 154 -6.00 26.60 2.30
C VAL A 154 -7.44 26.35 2.73
N LEU A 155 -8.20 25.52 1.99
CA LEU A 155 -9.55 25.13 2.40
C LEU A 155 -9.57 24.28 3.68
N LEU A 156 -8.59 23.39 3.84
CA LEU A 156 -8.45 22.60 5.07
C LEU A 156 -8.06 23.44 6.29
N THR A 157 -7.25 24.53 6.13
CA THR A 157 -6.99 25.47 7.22
C THR A 157 -8.24 26.17 7.71
N PHE A 158 -9.17 26.46 6.81
CA PHE A 158 -10.41 27.15 7.14
C PHE A 158 -11.47 26.24 7.78
N PHE A 159 -11.53 24.94 7.37
CA PHE A 159 -12.62 24.03 7.73
C PHE A 159 -12.29 23.01 8.83
N VAL A 160 -11.02 22.61 9.00
CA VAL A 160 -10.69 21.45 9.86
C VAL A 160 -9.71 21.80 10.98
N SER A 161 -8.59 22.41 10.70
CA SER A 161 -7.60 22.76 11.71
C SER A 161 -6.47 23.59 11.10
N TRP A 162 -6.07 24.65 11.78
CA TRP A 162 -4.99 25.52 11.39
C TRP A 162 -3.68 24.77 11.05
N TRP A 163 -3.28 23.83 11.91
CA TRP A 163 -2.00 23.13 11.80
C TRP A 163 -1.88 22.22 10.55
N ALA A 164 -2.90 21.44 10.25
CA ALA A 164 -2.89 20.53 9.10
C ALA A 164 -2.85 21.29 7.76
N GLY A 165 -3.60 22.37 7.65
CA GLY A 165 -3.63 23.19 6.46
C GLY A 165 -2.33 23.93 6.22
N ALA A 166 -1.66 24.44 7.27
CA ALA A 166 -0.37 25.14 7.16
C ALA A 166 0.74 24.24 6.62
N ILE A 167 0.78 22.96 7.03
CA ILE A 167 1.77 21.98 6.52
C ILE A 167 1.54 21.69 5.04
N ILE A 168 0.29 21.45 4.62
CA ILE A 168 -0.05 21.13 3.23
C ILE A 168 0.21 22.34 2.31
N THR A 169 -0.15 23.53 2.78
CA THR A 169 0.11 24.78 2.04
C THR A 169 1.61 25.04 1.89
N GLY A 170 2.39 24.83 2.96
CA GLY A 170 3.85 24.96 2.93
C GLY A 170 4.52 24.00 1.95
N LEU A 171 4.08 22.73 1.89
CA LEU A 171 4.56 21.73 0.94
C LEU A 171 4.20 22.07 -0.52
N GLY A 172 3.02 22.68 -0.75
CA GLY A 172 2.60 23.12 -2.07
C GLY A 172 3.42 24.29 -2.59
N VAL A 173 3.69 25.28 -1.73
CA VAL A 173 4.46 26.50 -2.07
C VAL A 173 5.96 26.20 -2.25
N TYR A 174 6.53 25.27 -1.46
CA TYR A 174 7.96 24.93 -1.56
C TYR A 174 8.36 24.32 -2.92
N LYS A 175 7.41 23.77 -3.65
CA LYS A 175 7.65 23.08 -4.94
C LYS A 175 7.10 23.83 -6.17
N LEU A 176 6.48 24.99 -5.99
CA LEU A 176 6.09 25.93 -7.05
C LEU A 176 7.29 26.73 -7.54
#